data_5e207c6badb84802b1095a5b65b34820
#
_entry.id   5e207c6badb84802b1095a5b65b34820
#
_cell.length_a   1.000
_cell.length_b   1.000
_cell.length_c   1.000
_cell.angle_alpha   90.00
_cell.angle_beta   90.00
_cell.angle_gamma   90.00
#
_symmetry.space_group_name_H-M   'P 1'
#
loop_
_entity.id
_entity.type
_entity.pdbx_description
1 polymer ?
#
loop_
_entity_poly.entity_id
_entity_poly.type
_entity_poly.pdbx_seq_one_letter_code
_entity_poly.pdbx_strand_id
1 'polypeptide(L)'
;PKRQSAKKLDEYDQLLCDWLSKELKKPRKQRKSVKLLHRELVTLGFSGSYDRVAAFVRLWREEQKFLTNKHAYVPLKFAPGEAFQFDWGENWAWVGSRKVKLQVAHFKLSYSRAFYLRAYWTQTHEMLFDAHAHAFRVFKGVPERGIYDNMKTAVDKVGKGKLRTINKRFQAMASHYL
;
A
#
# COMPACT_ATOMS: atom_id res chain seq x y z
N PRO A 1 8.98 39.08 -28.62
CA PRO A 1 8.91 39.46 -27.20
C PRO A 1 7.67 38.84 -26.58
N LYS A 2 7.83 37.80 -25.74
CA LYS A 2 6.75 37.22 -24.96
C LYS A 2 6.31 38.26 -23.95
N ARG A 3 5.04 38.74 -24.04
CA ARG A 3 4.42 39.60 -23.03
C ARG A 3 4.49 38.89 -21.67
N GLN A 4 5.31 39.40 -20.77
CA GLN A 4 5.24 39.11 -19.34
C GLN A 4 4.07 39.92 -18.76
N SER A 5 2.85 39.40 -18.89
CA SER A 5 1.74 39.89 -18.08
C SER A 5 1.88 39.28 -16.71
N ALA A 6 2.10 40.06 -15.68
CA ALA A 6 2.00 39.62 -14.28
C ALA A 6 0.69 38.79 -14.16
N LYS A 7 0.87 37.53 -13.72
CA LYS A 7 -0.29 36.64 -13.62
C LYS A 7 -1.12 37.14 -12.44
N LYS A 8 -2.34 37.57 -12.69
CA LYS A 8 -3.29 38.06 -11.67
C LYS A 8 -3.48 37.14 -10.45
N LEU A 9 -2.98 35.91 -10.52
CA LEU A 9 -3.03 34.93 -9.45
C LEU A 9 -1.82 34.99 -8.52
N ASP A 10 -0.68 35.55 -8.98
CA ASP A 10 0.59 35.51 -8.24
C ASP A 10 0.47 36.22 -6.85
N GLU A 11 -0.39 37.22 -6.75
CA GLU A 11 -0.69 37.92 -5.47
C GLU A 11 -1.46 37.02 -4.47
N TYR A 12 -2.14 35.97 -4.96
CA TYR A 12 -2.96 35.08 -4.16
C TYR A 12 -2.33 33.70 -3.97
N ASP A 13 -1.15 33.44 -4.54
CA ASP A 13 -0.52 32.12 -4.54
C ASP A 13 -0.26 31.61 -3.12
N GLN A 14 0.31 32.46 -2.26
CA GLN A 14 0.57 32.10 -0.86
C GLN A 14 -0.72 31.80 -0.11
N LEU A 15 -1.74 32.65 -0.29
CA LEU A 15 -3.06 32.46 0.34
C LEU A 15 -3.72 31.16 -0.09
N LEU A 16 -3.65 30.83 -1.39
CA LEU A 16 -4.16 29.56 -1.92
C LEU A 16 -3.39 28.35 -1.37
N CYS A 17 -2.08 28.41 -1.29
CA CYS A 17 -1.24 27.36 -0.68
C CYS A 17 -1.63 27.11 0.79
N ASP A 18 -1.85 28.16 1.57
CA ASP A 18 -2.26 28.06 2.97
C ASP A 18 -3.67 27.46 3.11
N TRP A 19 -4.61 27.87 2.26
CA TRP A 19 -5.93 27.29 2.25
C TRP A 19 -5.89 25.80 1.89
N LEU A 20 -5.19 25.43 0.82
CA LEU A 20 -5.07 24.07 0.38
C LEU A 20 -4.38 23.17 1.42
N SER A 21 -3.37 23.69 2.12
CA SER A 21 -2.69 23.00 3.21
C SER A 21 -3.62 22.74 4.41
N LYS A 22 -4.46 23.70 4.77
CA LYS A 22 -5.52 23.54 5.78
C LYS A 22 -6.57 22.52 5.35
N GLU A 23 -6.98 22.56 4.08
CA GLU A 23 -7.96 21.62 3.54
C GLU A 23 -7.42 20.18 3.46
N LEU A 24 -6.11 19.97 3.24
CA LEU A 24 -5.51 18.62 3.26
C LEU A 24 -5.65 17.91 4.60
N LYS A 25 -5.65 18.67 5.71
CA LYS A 25 -5.80 18.12 7.07
C LYS A 25 -7.23 17.63 7.35
N LYS A 26 -8.22 18.03 6.54
CA LYS A 26 -9.62 17.64 6.70
C LYS A 26 -9.93 16.32 5.98
N PRO A 27 -10.92 15.54 6.44
CA PRO A 27 -11.45 14.40 5.72
C PRO A 27 -11.92 14.80 4.31
N ARG A 28 -11.72 13.92 3.32
CA ARG A 28 -12.00 14.22 1.89
C ARG A 28 -13.40 14.79 1.64
N LYS A 29 -14.42 14.31 2.37
CA LYS A 29 -15.82 14.77 2.23
C LYS A 29 -16.06 16.21 2.74
N GLN A 30 -15.18 16.73 3.59
CA GLN A 30 -15.30 18.06 4.21
C GLN A 30 -14.38 19.10 3.53
N ARG A 31 -13.63 18.71 2.51
CA ARG A 31 -12.72 19.63 1.80
C ARG A 31 -13.50 20.55 0.88
N LYS A 32 -13.10 21.82 0.85
CA LYS A 32 -13.66 22.80 -0.06
C LYS A 32 -13.45 22.39 -1.53
N SER A 33 -14.47 22.59 -2.35
CA SER A 33 -14.36 22.40 -3.79
C SER A 33 -13.57 23.57 -4.42
N VAL A 34 -12.97 23.32 -5.59
CA VAL A 34 -12.24 24.38 -6.33
C VAL A 34 -13.18 25.55 -6.67
N LYS A 35 -14.46 25.29 -6.94
CA LYS A 35 -15.48 26.33 -7.17
C LYS A 35 -15.65 27.23 -5.95
N LEU A 36 -15.63 26.67 -4.74
CA LEU A 36 -15.75 27.45 -3.51
C LEU A 36 -14.51 28.29 -3.27
N LEU A 37 -13.31 27.72 -3.48
CA LEU A 37 -12.04 28.46 -3.37
C LEU A 37 -11.99 29.63 -4.35
N HIS A 38 -12.41 29.44 -5.61
CA HIS A 38 -12.49 30.53 -6.59
C HIS A 38 -13.48 31.62 -6.15
N ARG A 39 -14.65 31.25 -5.63
CA ARG A 39 -15.66 32.23 -5.14
C ARG A 39 -15.10 33.06 -3.98
N GLU A 40 -14.42 32.43 -3.03
CA GLU A 40 -13.77 33.11 -1.91
C GLU A 40 -12.65 34.05 -2.38
N LEU A 41 -11.87 33.68 -3.41
CA LEU A 41 -10.88 34.57 -4.01
C LEU A 41 -11.53 35.80 -4.69
N VAL A 42 -12.64 35.59 -5.40
CA VAL A 42 -13.39 36.70 -6.03
C VAL A 42 -13.87 37.67 -4.98
N THR A 43 -14.37 37.23 -3.84
CA THR A 43 -14.74 38.13 -2.72
C THR A 43 -13.57 38.91 -2.16
N LEU A 44 -12.33 38.42 -2.31
CA LEU A 44 -11.10 39.11 -1.92
C LEU A 44 -10.50 39.99 -3.03
N GLY A 45 -11.24 40.18 -4.16
CA GLY A 45 -10.83 41.04 -5.26
C GLY A 45 -10.16 40.34 -6.44
N PHE A 46 -10.06 38.99 -6.44
CA PHE A 46 -9.52 38.26 -7.57
C PHE A 46 -10.41 38.36 -8.80
N SER A 47 -9.87 38.91 -9.90
CA SER A 47 -10.61 39.11 -11.17
C SER A 47 -10.25 38.10 -12.27
N GLY A 48 -9.59 36.97 -11.89
CA GLY A 48 -9.18 35.94 -12.83
C GLY A 48 -10.22 34.84 -13.04
N SER A 49 -10.01 34.01 -14.06
CA SER A 49 -10.92 32.91 -14.39
C SER A 49 -10.80 31.72 -13.41
N TYR A 50 -11.90 30.95 -13.30
CA TYR A 50 -11.96 29.69 -12.59
C TYR A 50 -10.88 28.71 -13.06
N ASP A 51 -10.65 28.63 -14.38
CA ASP A 51 -9.69 27.67 -14.95
C ASP A 51 -8.25 27.91 -14.48
N ARG A 52 -7.87 29.16 -14.22
CA ARG A 52 -6.55 29.48 -13.64
C ARG A 52 -6.42 28.93 -12.22
N VAL A 53 -7.44 29.12 -11.39
CA VAL A 53 -7.45 28.58 -10.02
C VAL A 53 -7.48 27.06 -10.06
N ALA A 54 -8.24 26.46 -10.95
CA ALA A 54 -8.30 25.00 -11.11
C ALA A 54 -6.95 24.41 -11.57
N ALA A 55 -6.27 25.07 -12.51
CA ALA A 55 -4.93 24.68 -12.96
C ALA A 55 -3.90 24.77 -11.83
N PHE A 56 -3.92 25.85 -11.06
CA PHE A 56 -3.04 26.03 -9.90
C PHE A 56 -3.28 24.93 -8.86
N VAL A 57 -4.52 24.66 -8.47
CA VAL A 57 -4.88 23.63 -7.49
C VAL A 57 -4.44 22.23 -7.97
N ARG A 58 -4.55 21.96 -9.27
CA ARG A 58 -4.10 20.69 -9.87
C ARG A 58 -2.59 20.53 -9.72
N LEU A 59 -1.80 21.52 -10.15
CA LEU A 59 -0.34 21.51 -10.06
C LEU A 59 0.12 21.38 -8.60
N TRP A 60 -0.44 22.16 -7.69
CA TRP A 60 -0.13 22.10 -6.28
C TRP A 60 -0.42 20.72 -5.68
N ARG A 61 -1.55 20.08 -6.05
CA ARG A 61 -1.88 18.72 -5.59
C ARG A 61 -0.93 17.65 -6.15
N GLU A 62 -0.47 17.80 -7.38
CA GLU A 62 0.53 16.91 -7.98
C GLU A 62 1.87 17.03 -7.26
N GLU A 63 2.28 18.24 -6.95
CA GLU A 63 3.51 18.52 -6.18
C GLU A 63 3.43 17.93 -4.77
N GLN A 64 2.31 18.11 -4.06
CA GLN A 64 2.11 17.51 -2.74
C GLN A 64 2.12 15.97 -2.79
N LYS A 65 1.56 15.35 -3.82
CA LYS A 65 1.66 13.90 -4.03
C LYS A 65 3.10 13.46 -4.24
N PHE A 66 3.85 14.22 -5.02
CA PHE A 66 5.26 13.92 -5.27
C PHE A 66 6.10 14.02 -3.99
N LEU A 67 5.86 15.02 -3.16
CA LEU A 67 6.54 15.21 -1.87
C LEU A 67 6.17 14.10 -0.88
N THR A 68 4.90 13.74 -0.77
CA THR A 68 4.43 12.64 0.10
C THR A 68 4.95 11.28 -0.36
N ASN A 69 5.00 11.02 -1.66
CA ASN A 69 5.54 9.77 -2.19
C ASN A 69 7.06 9.64 -1.99
N LYS A 70 7.82 10.73 -1.98
CA LYS A 70 9.25 10.70 -1.65
C LYS A 70 9.52 10.22 -0.21
N HIS A 71 8.62 10.51 0.73
CA HIS A 71 8.75 10.07 2.13
C HIS A 71 8.18 8.67 2.40
N ALA A 72 7.42 8.09 1.46
CA ALA A 72 6.73 6.82 1.66
C ALA A 72 7.54 5.59 1.24
N TYR A 73 8.64 5.74 0.51
CA TYR A 73 9.43 4.61 0.04
C TYR A 73 10.80 4.56 0.73
N VAL A 74 10.84 3.89 1.87
CA VAL A 74 12.11 3.44 2.46
C VAL A 74 12.39 2.04 1.91
N PRO A 75 13.44 1.85 1.09
CA PRO A 75 13.80 0.52 0.62
C PRO A 75 14.11 -0.38 1.82
N LEU A 76 13.33 -1.41 2.03
CA LEU A 76 13.61 -2.42 3.05
C LEU A 76 14.84 -3.21 2.60
N LYS A 77 15.94 -3.07 3.34
CA LYS A 77 17.14 -3.88 3.16
C LYS A 77 17.09 -5.02 4.18
N PHE A 78 17.34 -6.23 3.72
CA PHE A 78 17.36 -7.42 4.55
C PHE A 78 18.76 -8.06 4.45
N ALA A 79 19.23 -8.66 5.54
CA ALA A 79 20.42 -9.52 5.53
C ALA A 79 20.10 -10.90 4.94
N PRO A 80 21.13 -11.67 4.50
CA PRO A 80 20.93 -13.07 4.13
C PRO A 80 20.31 -13.88 5.26
N GLY A 81 19.23 -14.61 4.99
CA GLY A 81 18.54 -15.44 6.01
C GLY A 81 17.63 -14.65 6.98
N GLU A 82 17.59 -13.32 6.92
CA GLU A 82 16.84 -12.52 7.88
C GLU A 82 15.32 -12.73 7.76
N ALA A 83 14.77 -12.71 6.54
CA ALA A 83 13.32 -12.78 6.41
C ALA A 83 12.86 -13.46 5.12
N PHE A 84 11.65 -14.00 5.18
CA PHE A 84 10.85 -14.39 4.01
C PHE A 84 9.48 -13.70 4.04
N GLN A 85 8.89 -13.56 2.87
CA GLN A 85 7.51 -13.12 2.68
C GLN A 85 6.66 -14.33 2.28
N PHE A 86 5.47 -14.42 2.85
CA PHE A 86 4.48 -15.43 2.52
C PHE A 86 3.16 -14.80 2.13
N ASP A 87 2.55 -15.32 1.07
CA ASP A 87 1.20 -14.93 0.65
C ASP A 87 0.47 -16.11 -0.01
N TRP A 88 -0.86 -16.11 0.06
CA TRP A 88 -1.73 -16.98 -0.70
C TRP A 88 -2.21 -16.30 -1.97
N GLY A 89 -1.93 -16.93 -3.13
CA GLY A 89 -2.48 -16.54 -4.41
C GLY A 89 -3.57 -17.51 -4.86
N GLU A 90 -4.51 -17.05 -5.68
CA GLU A 90 -5.50 -17.89 -6.34
C GLU A 90 -5.22 -17.96 -7.84
N ASN A 91 -5.10 -19.16 -8.37
CA ASN A 91 -4.85 -19.38 -9.80
C ASN A 91 -5.77 -20.47 -10.38
N TRP A 92 -6.15 -20.31 -11.63
CA TRP A 92 -6.88 -21.32 -12.37
C TRP A 92 -5.90 -22.22 -13.12
N ALA A 93 -6.08 -23.53 -12.98
CA ALA A 93 -5.29 -24.52 -13.70
C ALA A 93 -6.20 -25.62 -14.28
N TRP A 94 -5.70 -26.29 -15.30
CA TRP A 94 -6.31 -27.50 -15.81
C TRP A 94 -5.72 -28.70 -15.08
N VAL A 95 -6.59 -29.51 -14.45
CA VAL A 95 -6.21 -30.78 -13.83
C VAL A 95 -7.00 -31.87 -14.56
N GLY A 96 -6.32 -32.61 -15.41
CA GLY A 96 -6.97 -33.46 -16.38
C GLY A 96 -7.82 -32.65 -17.34
N SER A 97 -9.11 -32.99 -17.47
CA SER A 97 -10.06 -32.27 -18.34
C SER A 97 -10.85 -31.16 -17.66
N ARG A 98 -10.59 -30.88 -16.39
CA ARG A 98 -11.35 -29.89 -15.61
C ARG A 98 -10.53 -28.68 -15.29
N LYS A 99 -11.11 -27.47 -15.51
CA LYS A 99 -10.54 -26.21 -15.03
C LYS A 99 -10.93 -26.01 -13.58
N VAL A 100 -9.94 -25.92 -12.71
CA VAL A 100 -10.11 -25.82 -11.26
C VAL A 100 -9.38 -24.60 -10.71
N LYS A 101 -9.89 -24.06 -9.62
CA LYS A 101 -9.26 -22.97 -8.88
C LYS A 101 -8.35 -23.56 -7.80
N LEU A 102 -7.08 -23.24 -7.85
CA LEU A 102 -6.08 -23.67 -6.88
C LEU A 102 -5.65 -22.51 -5.99
N GLN A 103 -5.28 -22.84 -4.77
CA GLN A 103 -4.65 -21.94 -3.82
C GLN A 103 -3.14 -22.17 -3.90
N VAL A 104 -2.39 -21.11 -4.17
CA VAL A 104 -0.94 -21.18 -4.34
C VAL A 104 -0.24 -20.53 -3.16
N ALA A 105 0.46 -21.34 -2.37
CA ALA A 105 1.36 -20.84 -1.33
C ALA A 105 2.61 -20.26 -1.99
N HIS A 106 2.87 -18.99 -1.76
CA HIS A 106 4.00 -18.27 -2.35
C HIS A 106 4.96 -17.83 -1.24
N PHE A 107 6.18 -18.34 -1.28
CA PHE A 107 7.29 -17.94 -0.40
C PHE A 107 8.33 -17.18 -1.19
N LYS A 108 8.84 -16.09 -0.64
CA LYS A 108 9.91 -15.30 -1.26
C LYS A 108 10.93 -14.86 -0.21
N LEU A 109 12.17 -15.25 -0.38
CA LEU A 109 13.26 -14.76 0.47
C LEU A 109 13.46 -13.25 0.24
N SER A 110 13.51 -12.47 1.32
CA SER A 110 13.55 -11.01 1.23
C SER A 110 14.89 -10.49 0.70
N TYR A 111 15.99 -11.17 0.98
CA TYR A 111 17.34 -10.82 0.50
C TYR A 111 17.58 -11.28 -0.94
N SER A 112 17.62 -12.59 -1.18
CA SER A 112 18.00 -13.18 -2.47
C SER A 112 16.92 -13.09 -3.54
N ARG A 113 15.67 -12.81 -3.13
CA ARG A 113 14.48 -12.85 -3.99
C ARG A 113 14.13 -14.25 -4.53
N ALA A 114 14.86 -15.28 -4.10
CA ALA A 114 14.51 -16.66 -4.41
C ALA A 114 13.09 -16.95 -3.93
N PHE A 115 12.34 -17.71 -4.69
CA PHE A 115 10.95 -18.00 -4.38
C PHE A 115 10.67 -19.50 -4.49
N TYR A 116 9.61 -19.92 -3.79
CA TYR A 116 9.05 -21.27 -3.83
C TYR A 116 7.53 -21.17 -3.92
N LEU A 117 6.93 -21.98 -4.79
CA LEU A 117 5.50 -22.05 -5.01
C LEU A 117 5.00 -23.48 -4.80
N ARG A 118 3.85 -23.63 -4.16
CA ARG A 118 3.16 -24.90 -4.02
C ARG A 118 1.65 -24.71 -4.13
N ALA A 119 0.99 -25.50 -4.95
CA ALA A 119 -0.44 -25.43 -5.17
C ALA A 119 -1.20 -26.43 -4.28
N TYR A 120 -2.36 -25.98 -3.80
CA TYR A 120 -3.27 -26.73 -2.95
C TYR A 120 -4.72 -26.50 -3.38
N TRP A 121 -5.61 -27.37 -2.92
CA TRP A 121 -7.04 -27.21 -3.16
C TRP A 121 -7.69 -26.16 -2.27
N THR A 122 -7.17 -25.97 -1.06
CA THR A 122 -7.72 -25.07 -0.04
C THR A 122 -6.60 -24.38 0.73
N GLN A 123 -6.97 -23.41 1.59
CA GLN A 123 -6.03 -22.67 2.47
C GLN A 123 -6.20 -23.10 3.94
N THR A 124 -6.16 -24.42 4.23
CA THR A 124 -6.23 -24.88 5.62
C THR A 124 -4.90 -24.72 6.35
N HIS A 125 -4.91 -24.87 7.68
CA HIS A 125 -3.68 -24.85 8.48
C HIS A 125 -2.72 -25.98 8.11
N GLU A 126 -3.24 -27.17 7.80
CA GLU A 126 -2.45 -28.31 7.38
C GLU A 126 -1.67 -28.02 6.09
N MET A 127 -2.33 -27.40 5.11
CA MET A 127 -1.68 -27.00 3.86
C MET A 127 -0.69 -25.86 4.06
N LEU A 128 -1.00 -24.93 4.96
CA LEU A 128 -0.06 -23.89 5.35
C LEU A 128 1.22 -24.49 5.97
N PHE A 129 1.09 -25.44 6.90
CA PHE A 129 2.23 -26.08 7.57
C PHE A 129 3.04 -26.95 6.61
N ASP A 130 2.38 -27.71 5.75
CA ASP A 130 3.04 -28.49 4.69
C ASP A 130 3.82 -27.58 3.73
N ALA A 131 3.24 -26.43 3.34
CA ALA A 131 3.90 -25.46 2.48
C ALA A 131 5.17 -24.89 3.13
N HIS A 132 5.13 -24.55 4.43
CA HIS A 132 6.31 -24.08 5.17
C HIS A 132 7.40 -25.14 5.24
N ALA A 133 7.05 -26.38 5.61
CA ALA A 133 8.01 -27.48 5.69
C ALA A 133 8.73 -27.72 4.34
N HIS A 134 7.99 -27.68 3.24
CA HIS A 134 8.56 -27.83 1.91
C HIS A 134 9.43 -26.63 1.50
N ALA A 135 8.96 -25.41 1.74
CA ALA A 135 9.71 -24.19 1.41
C ALA A 135 11.06 -24.13 2.15
N PHE A 136 11.06 -24.41 3.46
CA PHE A 136 12.30 -24.40 4.26
C PHE A 136 13.27 -25.51 3.87
N ARG A 137 12.76 -26.67 3.44
CA ARG A 137 13.60 -27.75 2.87
C ARG A 137 14.26 -27.30 1.57
N VAL A 138 13.52 -26.64 0.67
CA VAL A 138 14.05 -26.14 -0.61
C VAL A 138 15.05 -25.02 -0.38
N PHE A 139 14.79 -24.12 0.55
CA PHE A 139 15.72 -23.03 0.91
C PHE A 139 16.91 -23.49 1.73
N LYS A 140 16.93 -24.76 2.15
CA LYS A 140 17.97 -25.38 3.01
C LYS A 140 18.19 -24.62 4.32
N GLY A 141 17.13 -24.06 4.88
CA GLY A 141 17.16 -23.33 6.15
C GLY A 141 15.85 -22.61 6.43
N VAL A 142 15.71 -22.18 7.68
CA VAL A 142 14.57 -21.40 8.16
C VAL A 142 15.05 -19.96 8.36
N PRO A 143 14.49 -18.96 7.67
CA PRO A 143 14.80 -17.56 7.94
C PRO A 143 14.33 -17.13 9.32
N GLU A 144 15.02 -16.17 9.93
CA GLU A 144 14.75 -15.69 11.30
C GLU A 144 13.34 -15.08 11.47
N ARG A 145 12.75 -14.59 10.40
CA ARG A 145 11.47 -13.86 10.46
C ARG A 145 10.57 -14.15 9.27
N GLY A 146 9.30 -14.47 9.54
CA GLY A 146 8.23 -14.56 8.54
C GLY A 146 7.44 -13.26 8.44
N ILE A 147 7.22 -12.76 7.22
CA ILE A 147 6.37 -11.60 6.92
C ILE A 147 5.11 -12.12 6.23
N TYR A 148 3.95 -11.95 6.88
CA TYR A 148 2.65 -12.42 6.43
C TYR A 148 1.70 -11.22 6.24
N ASP A 149 1.01 -11.15 5.10
CA ASP A 149 0.00 -10.12 4.87
C ASP A 149 -1.40 -10.67 5.20
N ASN A 150 -2.07 -10.05 6.16
CA ASN A 150 -3.48 -10.22 6.58
C ASN A 150 -4.12 -11.63 6.38
N MET A 151 -3.37 -12.66 6.68
CA MET A 151 -3.75 -14.05 6.44
C MET A 151 -4.83 -14.51 7.42
N LYS A 152 -5.99 -14.95 6.93
CA LYS A 152 -7.10 -15.47 7.76
C LYS A 152 -6.68 -16.68 8.62
N THR A 153 -5.75 -17.49 8.13
CA THR A 153 -5.21 -18.64 8.85
C THR A 153 -4.20 -18.26 9.96
N ALA A 154 -3.64 -17.04 9.91
CA ALA A 154 -2.71 -16.56 10.93
C ALA A 154 -3.40 -15.68 12.00
N VAL A 155 -4.55 -15.06 11.69
CA VAL A 155 -5.19 -14.07 12.56
C VAL A 155 -6.66 -14.44 12.73
N ASP A 156 -7.09 -14.72 13.98
CA ASP A 156 -8.49 -15.03 14.32
C ASP A 156 -9.35 -13.76 14.36
N LYS A 157 -8.82 -12.65 14.85
CA LYS A 157 -9.53 -11.38 14.97
C LYS A 157 -8.61 -10.19 14.68
N VAL A 158 -9.09 -9.28 13.84
CA VAL A 158 -8.47 -7.98 13.62
C VAL A 158 -9.21 -6.96 14.49
N GLY A 159 -8.54 -6.44 15.53
CA GLY A 159 -9.05 -5.37 16.38
C GLY A 159 -8.80 -3.97 15.79
N LYS A 160 -9.14 -2.91 16.53
CA LYS A 160 -8.83 -1.54 16.12
C LYS A 160 -7.33 -1.29 16.15
N GLY A 161 -6.79 -0.71 15.07
CA GLY A 161 -5.37 -0.39 14.94
C GLY A 161 -4.49 -1.62 14.70
N LYS A 162 -3.45 -1.80 15.50
CA LYS A 162 -2.47 -2.92 15.38
C LYS A 162 -2.83 -4.16 16.22
N LEU A 163 -3.93 -4.13 16.96
CA LEU A 163 -4.35 -5.26 17.80
C LEU A 163 -4.83 -6.42 16.91
N ARG A 164 -4.17 -7.56 17.02
CA ARG A 164 -4.50 -8.80 16.30
C ARG A 164 -4.42 -9.98 17.26
N THR A 165 -5.42 -10.87 17.22
CA THR A 165 -5.37 -12.14 17.93
C THR A 165 -4.80 -13.19 16.97
N ILE A 166 -3.60 -13.67 17.27
CA ILE A 166 -2.92 -14.69 16.46
C ILE A 166 -3.58 -16.05 16.73
N ASN A 167 -3.82 -16.82 15.67
CA ASN A 167 -4.37 -18.16 15.79
C ASN A 167 -3.38 -19.06 16.54
N LYS A 168 -3.86 -19.83 17.52
CA LYS A 168 -3.02 -20.69 18.37
C LYS A 168 -2.24 -21.76 17.57
N ARG A 169 -2.85 -22.35 16.54
CA ARG A 169 -2.16 -23.36 15.69
C ARG A 169 -1.06 -22.72 14.86
N PHE A 170 -1.30 -21.52 14.33
CA PHE A 170 -0.27 -20.75 13.64
C PHE A 170 0.88 -20.37 14.57
N GLN A 171 0.57 -19.95 15.80
CA GLN A 171 1.57 -19.65 16.82
C GLN A 171 2.42 -20.86 17.18
N ALA A 172 1.80 -22.04 17.31
CA ALA A 172 2.52 -23.30 17.59
C ALA A 172 3.49 -23.65 16.44
N MET A 173 3.07 -23.50 15.18
CA MET A 173 3.94 -23.68 14.01
C MET A 173 5.10 -22.66 14.01
N ALA A 174 4.81 -21.39 14.24
CA ALA A 174 5.85 -20.37 14.30
C ALA A 174 6.88 -20.68 15.40
N SER A 175 6.43 -21.07 16.61
CA SER A 175 7.32 -21.46 17.71
C SER A 175 8.11 -22.75 17.45
N HIS A 176 7.69 -23.60 16.49
CA HIS A 176 8.45 -24.78 16.10
C HIS A 176 9.62 -24.47 15.18
N TYR A 177 9.49 -23.43 14.34
CA TYR A 177 10.50 -23.07 13.35
C TYR A 177 11.32 -21.83 13.72
N LEU A 178 10.73 -20.91 14.46
CA LEU A 178 11.28 -19.60 14.83
C LEU A 178 11.40 -19.46 16.35
#